data_35ac795155d54700871b00d694da6907
#
_entry.id   35ac795155d54700871b00d694da6907
#
_cell.length_a   1.000
_cell.length_b   1.000
_cell.length_c   1.000
_cell.angle_alpha   90.00
_cell.angle_beta   90.00
_cell.angle_gamma   90.00
#
_symmetry.space_group_name_H-M   'P 1'
#
loop_
_entity.id
_entity.type
_entity.pdbx_description
1 polymer ?
#
loop_
_entity_poly.entity_id
_entity_poly.type
_entity_poly.pdbx_seq_one_letter_code
_entity_poly.pdbx_strand_id
1 'polypeptide(L)'
;IGVRLVGSEMCIRDSVGDANIENLPQMKVILLWGTNIISTGVHAVPFLEQARKNGAQIIAIDPRVTRTTEFADWHITPKPGTDAALALGMMKIIVEKQLHDQEFLDQNTEGWSRFLRERLPDYGLSRVAKITGLKESDILKLAELYASTKQSFIRCNWGIQRHENGGSMMRAIKLLPTVTGAAGGDGGVCVSTGGELRVFDESKFYRSELLRGRKPRNFNMIQLGDALTNATPEVKALFVWNADPANCVPDTKAARQGLSRPDLFTVVHDTFYTDSTSYADILLPADTALERMDLLAGYGAYYYGLSLPAIEKIGESLDNSELFRRLAKKMGYTEECFEQTDEEMIEEIIDPEFNPLFEGVTLDLLKKHGWLRGAVDSPRRKGINSGAWPTPSGKIEIYSQKMADLGLDPMPGHVPEKEGLSSVNSSSPYPLQVVSGATHYFIGSTFQHVEHLQNMLSRPTFELNPSDAAKRAITDGDLCRLFNNRGEVFGHAHIVNGLREGVVGAPKQLQGSKMKNGFNINALTSQEEADMGRGPVYYSTLADIEIVDTRLDD
;
A
#
# COMPACT_ATOMS: atom_id res chain seq x y z
N ILE A 1 -5.13 18.88 0.92
CA ILE A 1 -5.44 17.54 1.48
C ILE A 1 -4.14 16.77 1.47
N GLY A 2 -3.37 16.91 2.54
CA GLY A 2 -2.19 16.10 2.76
C GLY A 2 -2.62 14.69 3.17
N VAL A 3 -2.53 13.73 2.27
CA VAL A 3 -2.67 12.32 2.64
C VAL A 3 -1.43 11.92 3.41
N ARG A 4 -1.40 12.22 4.67
CA ARG A 4 -0.50 11.52 5.57
C ARG A 4 -1.11 10.14 5.81
N LEU A 5 -0.44 9.12 5.33
CA LEU A 5 -0.60 7.74 5.78
C LEU A 5 -0.08 7.64 7.24
N VAL A 6 -0.66 8.45 8.13
CA VAL A 6 -0.16 8.68 9.50
C VAL A 6 -0.14 7.39 10.31
N GLY A 7 -0.97 6.43 10.00
CA GLY A 7 -1.07 5.23 10.82
C GLY A 7 -0.22 4.06 10.35
N SER A 8 0.04 3.91 9.05
CA SER A 8 1.00 2.92 8.60
C SER A 8 2.41 3.25 9.14
N GLU A 9 2.69 4.53 9.35
CA GLU A 9 3.96 5.02 9.86
C GLU A 9 4.10 4.90 11.37
N MET A 10 3.03 5.10 12.14
CA MET A 10 3.06 4.83 13.58
C MET A 10 3.30 3.36 13.87
N CYS A 11 2.67 2.45 13.10
CA CYS A 11 2.89 1.01 13.23
C CYS A 11 4.26 0.54 12.73
N ILE A 12 4.90 1.31 11.84
CA ILE A 12 6.18 0.97 11.23
C ILE A 12 7.35 1.53 12.05
N ARG A 13 7.21 2.72 12.65
CA ARG A 13 8.26 3.33 13.47
C ARG A 13 8.49 2.62 14.81
N ASP A 14 7.44 2.06 15.38
CA ASP A 14 7.51 1.41 16.70
C ASP A 14 7.98 -0.05 16.64
N SER A 15 8.32 -0.55 15.46
CA SER A 15 8.79 -1.93 15.26
C SER A 15 9.93 -1.97 14.24
N VAL A 16 10.89 -2.82 14.51
CA VAL A 16 12.01 -3.30 13.68
C VAL A 16 12.29 -2.50 12.40
N GLY A 17 13.49 -1.98 12.23
CA GLY A 17 13.93 -1.29 11.01
C GLY A 17 13.66 -2.11 9.74
N ASP A 18 13.44 -1.44 8.61
CA ASP A 18 13.20 -2.12 7.34
C ASP A 18 14.46 -2.86 6.88
N ALA A 19 14.29 -4.14 6.53
CA ALA A 19 15.36 -4.93 5.98
C ALA A 19 15.66 -4.52 4.53
N ASN A 20 16.95 -4.45 4.18
CA ASN A 20 17.40 -4.08 2.85
C ASN A 20 17.17 -5.23 1.85
N ILE A 21 16.54 -4.94 0.70
CA ILE A 21 16.35 -5.94 -0.36
C ILE A 21 17.67 -6.47 -0.95
N GLU A 22 18.78 -5.74 -0.81
CA GLU A 22 20.10 -6.21 -1.21
C GLU A 22 20.59 -7.41 -0.37
N ASN A 23 19.97 -7.65 0.79
CA ASN A 23 20.27 -8.82 1.64
C ASN A 23 19.55 -10.09 1.16
N LEU A 24 18.57 -9.99 0.26
CA LEU A 24 17.82 -11.15 -0.24
C LEU A 24 18.70 -12.32 -0.70
N PRO A 25 19.81 -12.11 -1.46
CA PRO A 25 20.67 -13.21 -1.91
C PRO A 25 21.28 -14.06 -0.78
N GLN A 26 21.34 -13.53 0.45
CA GLN A 26 21.91 -14.22 1.62
C GLN A 26 20.83 -14.95 2.43
N MET A 27 19.56 -14.72 2.13
CA MET A 27 18.46 -15.32 2.86
C MET A 27 18.26 -16.79 2.48
N LYS A 28 17.73 -17.57 3.44
CA LYS A 28 17.38 -18.99 3.24
C LYS A 28 15.87 -19.19 3.12
N VAL A 29 15.09 -18.33 3.77
CA VAL A 29 13.63 -18.35 3.71
C VAL A 29 13.12 -16.94 3.41
N ILE A 30 12.32 -16.81 2.36
CA ILE A 30 11.75 -15.52 1.92
C ILE A 30 10.23 -15.65 1.83
N LEU A 31 9.51 -14.86 2.61
CA LEU A 31 8.06 -14.75 2.54
C LEU A 31 7.67 -13.51 1.74
N LEU A 32 6.99 -13.71 0.62
CA LEU A 32 6.38 -12.66 -0.19
C LEU A 32 4.91 -12.55 0.22
N TRP A 33 4.61 -11.63 1.12
CA TRP A 33 3.34 -11.57 1.83
C TRP A 33 2.48 -10.39 1.39
N GLY A 34 1.34 -10.66 0.73
CA GLY A 34 0.45 -9.62 0.21
C GLY A 34 1.13 -8.69 -0.81
N THR A 35 2.03 -9.23 -1.63
CA THR A 35 2.83 -8.47 -2.59
C THR A 35 2.91 -9.16 -3.94
N ASN A 36 2.67 -8.41 -5.02
CA ASN A 36 2.91 -8.88 -6.39
C ASN A 36 4.22 -8.29 -6.94
N ILE A 37 5.34 -8.61 -6.26
CA ILE A 37 6.65 -7.99 -6.50
C ILE A 37 7.16 -8.16 -7.93
N ILE A 38 6.85 -9.27 -8.59
CA ILE A 38 7.23 -9.53 -10.00
C ILE A 38 6.57 -8.53 -10.95
N SER A 39 5.41 -7.96 -10.58
CA SER A 39 4.72 -6.93 -11.39
C SER A 39 4.93 -5.52 -10.87
N THR A 40 5.07 -5.32 -9.55
CA THR A 40 5.00 -4.00 -8.92
C THR A 40 6.28 -3.58 -8.19
N GLY A 41 7.30 -4.43 -8.16
CA GLY A 41 8.59 -4.18 -7.52
C GLY A 41 9.74 -4.84 -8.29
N VAL A 42 9.76 -4.66 -9.60
CA VAL A 42 10.63 -5.38 -10.55
C VAL A 42 12.13 -5.28 -10.23
N HIS A 43 12.57 -4.20 -9.58
CA HIS A 43 13.96 -4.03 -9.17
C HIS A 43 14.43 -5.04 -8.11
N ALA A 44 13.51 -5.67 -7.36
CA ALA A 44 13.86 -6.73 -6.41
C ALA A 44 14.00 -8.12 -7.07
N VAL A 45 13.53 -8.28 -8.31
CA VAL A 45 13.51 -9.58 -9.01
C VAL A 45 14.91 -10.18 -9.17
N PRO A 46 15.95 -9.44 -9.61
CA PRO A 46 17.31 -9.98 -9.71
C PRO A 46 17.86 -10.51 -8.38
N PHE A 47 17.54 -9.85 -7.26
CA PHE A 47 17.95 -10.29 -5.92
C PHE A 47 17.20 -11.57 -5.49
N LEU A 48 15.91 -11.69 -5.82
CA LEU A 48 15.13 -12.92 -5.58
C LEU A 48 15.64 -14.10 -6.42
N GLU A 49 15.97 -13.87 -7.68
CA GLU A 49 16.57 -14.89 -8.55
C GLU A 49 17.93 -15.36 -8.02
N GLN A 50 18.74 -14.42 -7.53
CA GLN A 50 20.03 -14.76 -6.93
C GLN A 50 19.85 -15.55 -5.62
N ALA A 51 18.88 -15.14 -4.77
CA ALA A 51 18.54 -15.88 -3.55
C ALA A 51 18.13 -17.33 -3.87
N ARG A 52 17.29 -17.54 -4.89
CA ARG A 52 16.89 -18.86 -5.36
C ARG A 52 18.09 -19.69 -5.83
N LYS A 53 19.00 -19.10 -6.62
CA LYS A 53 20.24 -19.76 -7.05
C LYS A 53 21.10 -20.17 -5.86
N ASN A 54 21.07 -19.41 -4.78
CA ASN A 54 21.78 -19.69 -3.53
C ASN A 54 21.03 -20.67 -2.61
N GLY A 55 19.89 -21.23 -3.06
CA GLY A 55 19.12 -22.26 -2.36
C GLY A 55 18.07 -21.71 -1.39
N ALA A 56 17.67 -20.45 -1.50
CA ALA A 56 16.56 -19.92 -0.73
C ALA A 56 15.22 -20.56 -1.12
N GLN A 57 14.35 -20.78 -0.13
CA GLN A 57 12.96 -21.14 -0.33
C GLN A 57 12.11 -19.87 -0.35
N ILE A 58 11.33 -19.69 -1.40
CA ILE A 58 10.49 -18.51 -1.63
C ILE A 58 9.03 -18.92 -1.52
N ILE A 59 8.32 -18.36 -0.55
CA ILE A 59 6.92 -18.65 -0.26
C ILE A 59 6.09 -17.40 -0.53
N ALA A 60 5.04 -17.52 -1.33
CA ALA A 60 4.06 -16.46 -1.54
C ALA A 60 2.82 -16.70 -0.69
N ILE A 61 2.40 -15.65 0.03
CA ILE A 61 1.18 -15.65 0.85
C ILE A 61 0.24 -14.60 0.25
N ASP A 62 -0.75 -15.04 -0.53
CA ASP A 62 -1.67 -14.17 -1.27
C ASP A 62 -2.96 -14.95 -1.60
N PRO A 63 -4.16 -14.39 -1.41
CA PRO A 63 -5.42 -15.05 -1.79
C PRO A 63 -5.60 -15.21 -3.30
N ARG A 64 -4.85 -14.47 -4.11
CA ARG A 64 -4.90 -14.48 -5.58
C ARG A 64 -3.74 -15.21 -6.20
N VAL A 65 -3.96 -15.75 -7.41
CA VAL A 65 -2.88 -16.23 -8.28
C VAL A 65 -2.29 -15.02 -9.02
N THR A 66 -0.99 -14.82 -8.89
CA THR A 66 -0.27 -13.68 -9.48
C THR A 66 1.06 -14.16 -10.06
N ARG A 67 1.72 -13.34 -10.87
CA ARG A 67 3.07 -13.65 -11.35
C ARG A 67 4.06 -13.95 -10.22
N THR A 68 3.84 -13.36 -9.05
CA THR A 68 4.66 -13.62 -7.87
C THR A 68 4.38 -14.98 -7.26
N THR A 69 3.12 -15.40 -7.21
CA THR A 69 2.78 -16.73 -6.69
C THR A 69 3.22 -17.86 -7.65
N GLU A 70 3.21 -17.59 -8.96
CA GLU A 70 3.77 -18.50 -9.97
C GLU A 70 5.30 -18.58 -9.89
N PHE A 71 5.95 -17.48 -9.53
CA PHE A 71 7.39 -17.46 -9.29
C PHE A 71 7.79 -18.17 -8.00
N ALA A 72 6.97 -18.21 -6.95
CA ALA A 72 7.29 -18.80 -5.66
C ALA A 72 7.34 -20.33 -5.69
N ASP A 73 8.11 -20.93 -4.77
CA ASP A 73 8.22 -22.39 -4.63
C ASP A 73 7.00 -22.98 -3.92
N TRP A 74 6.28 -22.16 -3.14
CA TRP A 74 5.06 -22.54 -2.45
C TRP A 74 4.10 -21.35 -2.34
N HIS A 75 2.84 -21.56 -2.73
CA HIS A 75 1.76 -20.59 -2.65
C HIS A 75 0.78 -20.98 -1.52
N ILE A 76 0.52 -20.05 -0.61
CA ILE A 76 -0.42 -20.17 0.51
C ILE A 76 -1.53 -19.15 0.31
N THR A 77 -2.80 -19.59 0.40
CA THR A 77 -3.98 -18.79 0.09
C THR A 77 -4.88 -18.57 1.31
N PRO A 78 -4.53 -17.67 2.26
CA PRO A 78 -5.39 -17.36 3.40
C PRO A 78 -6.67 -16.63 2.94
N LYS A 79 -7.70 -16.61 3.79
CA LYS A 79 -8.80 -15.66 3.64
C LYS A 79 -8.24 -14.24 3.76
N PRO A 80 -8.63 -13.29 2.88
CA PRO A 80 -8.20 -11.90 3.01
C PRO A 80 -8.54 -11.33 4.41
N GLY A 81 -7.70 -10.43 4.92
CA GLY A 81 -7.89 -9.82 6.24
C GLY A 81 -7.58 -10.70 7.44
N THR A 82 -7.01 -11.90 7.25
CA THR A 82 -6.70 -12.85 8.34
C THR A 82 -5.21 -13.02 8.64
N ASP A 83 -4.38 -12.19 8.04
CA ASP A 83 -2.92 -12.29 8.09
C ASP A 83 -2.36 -12.13 9.50
N ALA A 84 -2.99 -11.29 10.35
CA ALA A 84 -2.62 -11.19 11.77
C ALA A 84 -2.83 -12.51 12.50
N ALA A 85 -3.94 -13.22 12.24
CA ALA A 85 -4.18 -14.52 12.86
C ALA A 85 -3.15 -15.56 12.41
N LEU A 86 -2.77 -15.56 11.13
CA LEU A 86 -1.71 -16.44 10.61
C LEU A 86 -0.37 -16.15 11.29
N ALA A 87 0.06 -14.88 11.34
CA ALA A 87 1.32 -14.49 11.97
C ALA A 87 1.36 -14.86 13.46
N LEU A 88 0.28 -14.60 14.21
CA LEU A 88 0.16 -14.93 15.63
C LEU A 88 0.12 -16.45 15.86
N GLY A 89 -0.53 -17.20 14.97
CA GLY A 89 -0.51 -18.67 15.00
C GLY A 89 0.88 -19.24 14.75
N MET A 90 1.61 -18.68 13.79
CA MET A 90 3.02 -19.04 13.57
C MET A 90 3.85 -18.78 14.81
N MET A 91 3.72 -17.60 15.45
CA MET A 91 4.45 -17.27 16.69
C MET A 91 4.14 -18.27 17.81
N LYS A 92 2.87 -18.64 17.98
CA LYS A 92 2.48 -19.64 18.99
C LYS A 92 3.18 -20.98 18.76
N ILE A 93 3.18 -21.47 17.52
CA ILE A 93 3.87 -22.72 17.17
C ILE A 93 5.38 -22.60 17.42
N ILE A 94 5.99 -21.47 17.02
CA ILE A 94 7.41 -21.18 17.22
C ILE A 94 7.78 -21.24 18.72
N VAL A 95 6.95 -20.65 19.57
CA VAL A 95 7.15 -20.66 21.03
C VAL A 95 6.95 -22.07 21.61
N GLU A 96 5.87 -22.76 21.24
CA GLU A 96 5.58 -24.13 21.74
C GLU A 96 6.67 -25.14 21.35
N LYS A 97 7.27 -24.95 20.18
CA LYS A 97 8.40 -25.79 19.71
C LYS A 97 9.77 -25.31 20.19
N GLN A 98 9.83 -24.25 21.00
CA GLN A 98 11.08 -23.67 21.52
C GLN A 98 12.04 -23.20 20.39
N LEU A 99 11.49 -22.71 19.30
CA LEU A 99 12.24 -22.19 18.14
C LEU A 99 12.43 -20.65 18.19
N HIS A 100 11.90 -19.99 19.23
CA HIS A 100 12.06 -18.55 19.46
C HIS A 100 13.43 -18.23 20.07
N ASP A 101 13.90 -17.00 19.84
CA ASP A 101 15.14 -16.50 20.43
C ASP A 101 14.85 -15.79 21.75
N GLN A 102 14.83 -16.55 22.85
CA GLN A 102 14.51 -16.02 24.17
C GLN A 102 15.50 -14.94 24.62
N GLU A 103 16.80 -15.12 24.34
CA GLU A 103 17.83 -14.14 24.71
C GLU A 103 17.60 -12.81 24.00
N PHE A 104 17.36 -12.83 22.69
CA PHE A 104 17.04 -11.63 21.92
C PHE A 104 15.78 -10.93 22.45
N LEU A 105 14.75 -11.70 22.75
CA LEU A 105 13.47 -11.18 23.27
C LEU A 105 13.65 -10.49 24.63
N ASP A 106 14.39 -11.09 25.55
CA ASP A 106 14.63 -10.53 26.88
C ASP A 106 15.43 -9.22 26.82
N GLN A 107 16.42 -9.16 25.95
CA GLN A 107 17.29 -7.99 25.81
C GLN A 107 16.64 -6.84 25.04
N ASN A 108 15.89 -7.15 23.98
CA ASN A 108 15.48 -6.17 22.96
C ASN A 108 13.98 -5.83 22.95
N THR A 109 13.15 -6.46 23.79
CA THR A 109 11.70 -6.21 23.72
C THR A 109 11.10 -5.68 25.01
N GLU A 110 10.00 -4.93 24.87
CA GLU A 110 9.14 -4.51 25.95
C GLU A 110 7.76 -5.17 25.79
N GLY A 111 7.24 -5.78 26.90
CA GLY A 111 5.91 -6.39 26.92
C GLY A 111 5.85 -7.86 26.45
N TRP A 112 6.97 -8.53 26.15
CA TRP A 112 7.00 -9.93 25.69
C TRP A 112 6.29 -10.90 26.65
N SER A 113 6.64 -10.88 27.94
CA SER A 113 6.04 -11.75 28.95
C SER A 113 4.52 -11.55 29.10
N ARG A 114 4.06 -10.31 28.91
CA ARG A 114 2.63 -9.98 28.92
C ARG A 114 1.93 -10.54 27.68
N PHE A 115 2.53 -10.37 26.51
CA PHE A 115 2.03 -10.89 25.24
C PHE A 115 1.89 -12.42 25.26
N LEU A 116 2.89 -13.12 25.81
CA LEU A 116 2.84 -14.58 26.00
C LEU A 116 1.65 -15.04 26.84
N ARG A 117 1.33 -14.32 27.92
CA ARG A 117 0.25 -14.72 28.83
C ARG A 117 -1.12 -14.30 28.35
N GLU A 118 -1.25 -13.10 27.80
CA GLU A 118 -2.53 -12.44 27.61
C GLU A 118 -3.02 -12.48 26.15
N ARG A 119 -2.11 -12.66 25.18
CA ARG A 119 -2.47 -12.62 23.77
C ARG A 119 -2.24 -13.94 23.03
N LEU A 120 -1.05 -14.48 23.13
CA LEU A 120 -0.64 -15.64 22.32
C LEU A 120 -1.45 -16.92 22.58
N PRO A 121 -1.98 -17.20 23.80
CA PRO A 121 -2.80 -18.40 24.04
C PRO A 121 -4.04 -18.51 23.15
N ASP A 122 -4.58 -17.38 22.70
CA ASP A 122 -5.78 -17.33 21.85
C ASP A 122 -5.56 -17.86 20.42
N TYR A 123 -4.32 -18.05 19.98
CA TYR A 123 -3.96 -18.37 18.60
C TYR A 123 -3.49 -19.82 18.43
N GLY A 124 -4.19 -20.76 19.07
CA GLY A 124 -3.96 -22.19 18.86
C GLY A 124 -4.19 -22.61 17.40
N LEU A 125 -3.44 -23.63 16.93
CA LEU A 125 -3.39 -24.08 15.53
C LEU A 125 -4.77 -24.28 14.89
N SER A 126 -5.67 -24.99 15.55
CA SER A 126 -7.02 -25.28 15.04
C SER A 126 -7.89 -24.01 14.91
N ARG A 127 -7.77 -23.06 15.85
CA ARG A 127 -8.48 -21.78 15.77
C ARG A 127 -7.94 -20.93 14.60
N VAL A 128 -6.63 -20.88 14.44
CA VAL A 128 -6.00 -20.15 13.33
C VAL A 128 -6.37 -20.75 11.98
N ALA A 129 -6.38 -22.09 11.87
CA ALA A 129 -6.84 -22.79 10.67
C ALA A 129 -8.29 -22.41 10.30
N LYS A 130 -9.18 -22.35 11.29
CA LYS A 130 -10.58 -21.92 11.09
C LYS A 130 -10.69 -20.46 10.62
N ILE A 131 -9.93 -19.55 11.22
CA ILE A 131 -9.94 -18.11 10.86
C ILE A 131 -9.39 -17.93 9.44
N THR A 132 -8.21 -18.46 9.17
CA THR A 132 -7.49 -18.27 7.90
C THR A 132 -8.04 -19.12 6.76
N GLY A 133 -8.76 -20.21 7.11
CA GLY A 133 -9.21 -21.23 6.16
C GLY A 133 -8.06 -22.04 5.56
N LEU A 134 -6.89 -22.04 6.16
CA LEU A 134 -5.75 -22.86 5.79
C LEU A 134 -5.80 -24.21 6.48
N LYS A 135 -5.07 -25.19 5.93
CA LYS A 135 -4.88 -26.49 6.61
C LYS A 135 -3.93 -26.33 7.79
N GLU A 136 -4.18 -27.03 8.88
CA GLU A 136 -3.28 -27.03 10.04
C GLU A 136 -1.86 -27.45 9.67
N SER A 137 -1.72 -28.44 8.78
CA SER A 137 -0.41 -28.91 8.27
C SER A 137 0.38 -27.80 7.56
N ASP A 138 -0.30 -26.94 6.83
CA ASP A 138 0.35 -25.85 6.08
C ASP A 138 0.82 -24.74 7.02
N ILE A 139 0.02 -24.39 8.01
CA ILE A 139 0.37 -23.41 9.05
C ILE A 139 1.57 -23.92 9.87
N LEU A 140 1.54 -25.20 10.27
CA LEU A 140 2.62 -25.83 11.02
C LEU A 140 3.93 -25.80 10.21
N LYS A 141 3.87 -26.29 8.96
CA LYS A 141 5.03 -26.33 8.06
C LYS A 141 5.59 -24.92 7.81
N LEU A 142 4.73 -23.90 7.61
CA LEU A 142 5.16 -22.52 7.40
C LEU A 142 5.90 -21.98 8.62
N ALA A 143 5.36 -22.19 9.81
CA ALA A 143 5.96 -21.72 11.07
C ALA A 143 7.33 -22.36 11.32
N GLU A 144 7.44 -23.69 11.15
CA GLU A 144 8.69 -24.42 11.31
C GLU A 144 9.74 -24.00 10.28
N LEU A 145 9.33 -23.88 9.01
CA LEU A 145 10.22 -23.44 7.94
C LEU A 145 10.75 -22.03 8.22
N TYR A 146 9.87 -21.09 8.59
CA TYR A 146 10.27 -19.72 8.89
C TYR A 146 11.23 -19.63 10.07
N ALA A 147 11.01 -20.41 11.12
CA ALA A 147 11.84 -20.43 12.31
C ALA A 147 13.10 -21.32 12.20
N SER A 148 13.27 -22.05 11.09
CA SER A 148 14.44 -22.93 10.90
C SER A 148 15.77 -22.16 10.76
N THR A 149 15.71 -20.85 10.53
CA THR A 149 16.87 -20.00 10.30
C THR A 149 16.59 -18.54 10.68
N LYS A 150 17.64 -17.83 11.16
CA LYS A 150 17.60 -16.37 11.32
C LYS A 150 17.81 -15.62 9.98
N GLN A 151 18.28 -16.31 8.94
CA GLN A 151 18.38 -15.76 7.58
C GLN A 151 17.01 -15.82 6.88
N SER A 152 16.03 -15.13 7.46
CA SER A 152 14.67 -15.05 6.96
C SER A 152 14.29 -13.61 6.62
N PHE A 153 13.52 -13.45 5.56
CA PHE A 153 13.10 -12.14 5.04
C PHE A 153 11.61 -12.16 4.72
N ILE A 154 10.90 -11.13 5.13
CA ILE A 154 9.50 -10.93 4.79
C ILE A 154 9.37 -9.68 3.95
N ARG A 155 8.85 -9.81 2.73
CA ARG A 155 8.47 -8.67 1.90
C ARG A 155 6.97 -8.49 1.97
N CYS A 156 6.52 -7.41 2.59
CA CYS A 156 5.12 -6.98 2.61
C CYS A 156 4.86 -5.85 1.61
N ASN A 157 3.60 -5.70 1.20
CA ASN A 157 3.15 -4.58 0.39
C ASN A 157 1.70 -4.21 0.73
N TRP A 158 1.10 -3.35 -0.07
CA TRP A 158 -0.23 -2.78 0.11
C TRP A 158 -1.37 -3.82 0.09
N GLY A 159 -1.12 -5.06 -0.32
CA GLY A 159 -2.06 -6.16 -0.16
C GLY A 159 -2.52 -6.37 1.28
N ILE A 160 -1.67 -6.04 2.26
CA ILE A 160 -2.00 -6.12 3.68
C ILE A 160 -2.67 -4.83 4.18
N GLN A 161 -2.17 -3.66 3.78
CA GLN A 161 -2.57 -2.37 4.37
C GLN A 161 -3.95 -1.87 3.91
N ARG A 162 -4.51 -2.43 2.81
CA ARG A 162 -5.78 -1.99 2.23
C ARG A 162 -7.01 -2.69 2.82
N HIS A 163 -6.87 -3.25 3.99
CA HIS A 163 -7.90 -3.86 4.80
C HIS A 163 -8.29 -2.96 5.98
N GLU A 164 -9.50 -3.10 6.48
CA GLU A 164 -9.97 -2.37 7.67
C GLU A 164 -9.04 -2.60 8.86
N ASN A 165 -8.51 -3.83 9.00
CA ASN A 165 -7.58 -4.25 10.05
C ASN A 165 -6.09 -4.27 9.59
N GLY A 166 -5.75 -3.50 8.56
CA GLY A 166 -4.44 -3.53 7.91
C GLY A 166 -3.28 -3.19 8.83
N GLY A 167 -3.46 -2.23 9.73
CA GLY A 167 -2.45 -1.85 10.72
C GLY A 167 -2.18 -2.97 11.72
N SER A 168 -3.23 -3.60 12.25
CA SER A 168 -3.11 -4.76 13.14
C SER A 168 -2.40 -5.93 12.47
N MET A 169 -2.69 -6.19 11.19
CA MET A 169 -2.00 -7.23 10.40
C MET A 169 -0.51 -6.90 10.25
N MET A 170 -0.16 -5.68 9.88
CA MET A 170 1.25 -5.27 9.74
C MET A 170 2.03 -5.38 11.04
N ARG A 171 1.45 -4.99 12.18
CA ARG A 171 2.09 -5.15 13.50
C ARG A 171 2.37 -6.61 13.81
N ALA A 172 1.41 -7.51 13.57
CA ALA A 172 1.59 -8.94 13.81
C ALA A 172 2.70 -9.52 12.91
N ILE A 173 2.70 -9.22 11.61
CA ILE A 173 3.72 -9.72 10.68
C ILE A 173 5.12 -9.21 11.06
N LYS A 174 5.24 -7.92 11.41
CA LYS A 174 6.52 -7.32 11.80
C LYS A 174 7.10 -7.90 13.10
N LEU A 175 6.29 -8.53 13.92
CA LEU A 175 6.75 -9.17 15.15
C LEU A 175 7.39 -10.55 14.91
N LEU A 176 7.14 -11.20 13.77
CA LEU A 176 7.71 -12.52 13.45
C LEU A 176 9.26 -12.56 13.52
N PRO A 177 10.00 -11.66 12.85
CA PRO A 177 11.46 -11.65 12.93
C PRO A 177 11.98 -11.31 14.32
N THR A 178 11.21 -10.59 15.14
CA THR A 178 11.55 -10.33 16.54
C THR A 178 11.51 -11.62 17.35
N VAL A 179 10.47 -12.44 17.15
CA VAL A 179 10.30 -13.72 17.87
C VAL A 179 11.41 -14.72 17.52
N THR A 180 11.89 -14.72 16.29
CA THR A 180 12.99 -15.62 15.84
C THR A 180 14.39 -15.03 16.04
N GLY A 181 14.50 -13.77 16.46
CA GLY A 181 15.78 -13.07 16.56
C GLY A 181 16.37 -12.63 15.21
N ALA A 182 15.66 -12.87 14.09
CA ALA A 182 16.09 -12.44 12.75
C ALA A 182 16.21 -10.91 12.63
N ALA A 183 15.44 -10.17 13.42
CA ALA A 183 15.47 -8.71 13.48
C ALA A 183 16.79 -8.13 14.01
N GLY A 184 17.61 -8.92 14.68
CA GLY A 184 18.95 -8.53 15.17
C GLY A 184 20.07 -8.67 14.14
N GLY A 185 19.76 -9.17 12.92
CA GLY A 185 20.71 -9.40 11.84
C GLY A 185 20.28 -8.76 10.51
N ASP A 186 20.64 -9.40 9.41
CA ASP A 186 20.31 -8.96 8.04
C ASP A 186 18.90 -9.39 7.59
N GLY A 187 18.23 -10.22 8.38
CA GLY A 187 16.83 -10.60 8.19
C GLY A 187 15.85 -9.52 8.66
N GLY A 188 14.56 -9.76 8.49
CA GLY A 188 13.52 -8.86 8.98
C GLY A 188 12.35 -8.67 8.04
N VAL A 189 11.68 -7.53 8.14
CA VAL A 189 10.55 -7.15 7.27
C VAL A 189 10.92 -5.94 6.44
N CYS A 190 10.75 -6.04 5.14
CA CYS A 190 10.79 -4.90 4.22
C CYS A 190 9.36 -4.58 3.74
N VAL A 191 8.95 -3.35 3.93
CA VAL A 191 7.68 -2.82 3.44
C VAL A 191 7.97 -1.83 2.33
N SER A 192 7.32 -1.97 1.18
CA SER A 192 7.64 -1.15 -0.01
C SER A 192 7.42 0.34 0.15
N THR A 193 6.66 0.75 1.15
CA THR A 193 6.34 2.16 1.44
C THR A 193 6.80 2.58 2.84
N GLY A 194 7.76 1.86 3.40
CA GLY A 194 8.24 2.07 4.75
C GLY A 194 9.06 3.34 4.94
N GLY A 195 10.01 3.25 5.87
CA GLY A 195 10.87 4.38 6.26
C GLY A 195 11.61 5.07 5.11
N GLU A 196 11.80 4.34 3.99
CA GLU A 196 12.49 4.87 2.81
C GLU A 196 11.79 6.06 2.14
N LEU A 197 10.46 6.19 2.26
CA LEU A 197 9.71 7.35 1.77
C LEU A 197 9.85 8.59 2.64
N ARG A 198 10.40 8.46 3.85
CA ARG A 198 10.66 9.56 4.79
C ARG A 198 12.13 9.91 4.89
N VAL A 199 12.83 9.73 3.82
CA VAL A 199 14.24 10.10 3.75
C VAL A 199 14.44 11.61 3.77
N PHE A 200 13.41 12.39 3.43
CA PHE A 200 13.48 13.84 3.34
C PHE A 200 12.93 14.53 4.58
N ASP A 201 13.49 15.68 4.92
CA ASP A 201 12.93 16.57 5.94
C ASP A 201 11.66 17.25 5.41
N GLU A 202 10.51 16.62 5.70
CA GLU A 202 9.22 17.15 5.27
C GLU A 202 8.91 18.55 5.82
N SER A 203 9.54 18.98 6.92
CA SER A 203 9.33 20.32 7.49
C SER A 203 9.77 21.42 6.52
N LYS A 204 10.77 21.12 5.68
CA LYS A 204 11.26 22.01 4.63
C LYS A 204 10.22 22.26 3.52
N PHE A 205 9.32 21.29 3.29
CA PHE A 205 8.26 21.43 2.30
C PHE A 205 6.97 22.02 2.87
N TYR A 206 6.56 21.61 4.06
CA TYR A 206 5.26 22.00 4.59
C TYR A 206 5.19 23.44 5.08
N ARG A 207 6.34 24.05 5.43
CA ARG A 207 6.45 25.44 5.86
C ARG A 207 5.30 25.84 6.79
N SER A 208 5.05 25.01 7.81
CA SER A 208 3.89 25.15 8.70
C SER A 208 3.86 26.50 9.45
N GLU A 209 5.01 27.15 9.59
CA GLU A 209 5.15 28.50 10.16
C GLU A 209 4.39 29.56 9.34
N LEU A 210 4.23 29.36 8.04
CA LEU A 210 3.50 30.28 7.15
C LEU A 210 2.00 30.25 7.38
N LEU A 211 1.50 29.25 8.06
CA LEU A 211 0.09 29.23 8.50
C LEU A 211 -0.22 30.31 9.55
N ARG A 212 0.81 30.88 10.21
CA ARG A 212 0.68 31.99 11.19
C ARG A 212 -0.39 31.68 12.24
N GLY A 213 -0.42 30.47 12.76
CA GLY A 213 -1.39 30.00 13.76
C GLY A 213 -2.77 29.63 13.22
N ARG A 214 -3.04 29.80 11.92
CA ARG A 214 -4.27 29.28 11.32
C ARG A 214 -4.24 27.75 11.34
N LYS A 215 -5.38 27.15 11.65
CA LYS A 215 -5.57 25.69 11.62
C LYS A 215 -6.51 25.36 10.45
N PRO A 216 -5.99 25.01 9.27
CA PRO A 216 -6.85 24.62 8.17
C PRO A 216 -7.63 23.35 8.54
N ARG A 217 -8.85 23.25 8.06
CA ARG A 217 -9.66 22.04 8.11
C ARG A 217 -9.03 21.00 7.20
N ASN A 218 -8.80 19.80 7.72
CA ASN A 218 -8.28 18.69 6.94
C ASN A 218 -9.37 17.64 6.73
N PHE A 219 -9.55 17.21 5.50
CA PHE A 219 -10.38 16.06 5.14
C PHE A 219 -9.50 14.89 4.73
N ASN A 220 -9.89 13.69 5.13
CA ASN A 220 -9.26 12.50 4.58
C ASN A 220 -9.67 12.37 3.10
N MET A 221 -8.72 12.20 2.19
CA MET A 221 -9.01 12.10 0.75
C MET A 221 -9.97 10.95 0.41
N ILE A 222 -9.97 9.87 1.19
CA ILE A 222 -10.89 8.75 0.96
C ILE A 222 -12.35 9.11 1.22
N GLN A 223 -12.59 10.20 1.95
CA GLN A 223 -13.89 10.77 2.26
C GLN A 223 -14.22 12.00 1.39
N LEU A 224 -13.60 12.11 0.23
CA LEU A 224 -13.80 13.27 -0.66
C LEU A 224 -15.28 13.45 -1.03
N GLY A 225 -16.00 12.36 -1.31
CA GLY A 225 -17.43 12.44 -1.62
C GLY A 225 -18.23 13.08 -0.49
N ASP A 226 -18.02 12.63 0.74
CA ASP A 226 -18.63 13.19 1.94
C ASP A 226 -18.19 14.64 2.19
N ALA A 227 -16.88 14.92 2.06
CA ALA A 227 -16.35 16.26 2.22
C ALA A 227 -16.94 17.28 1.25
N LEU A 228 -17.18 16.89 0.02
CA LEU A 228 -17.78 17.76 -0.99
C LEU A 228 -19.30 17.95 -0.82
N THR A 229 -20.00 16.98 -0.23
CA THR A 229 -21.47 17.02 -0.11
C THR A 229 -21.97 17.50 1.25
N ASN A 230 -21.27 17.16 2.33
CA ASN A 230 -21.76 17.29 3.71
C ASN A 230 -20.94 18.23 4.59
N ALA A 231 -19.79 18.74 4.14
CA ALA A 231 -18.94 19.59 4.97
C ALA A 231 -19.61 20.90 5.37
N THR A 232 -19.44 21.30 6.63
CA THR A 232 -19.93 22.59 7.17
C THR A 232 -18.75 23.38 7.77
N PRO A 233 -18.42 24.59 7.28
CA PRO A 233 -18.94 25.23 6.08
C PRO A 233 -18.65 24.42 4.81
N GLU A 234 -19.46 24.61 3.79
CA GLU A 234 -19.34 23.92 2.49
C GLU A 234 -17.99 24.19 1.82
N VAL A 235 -17.50 23.21 1.05
CA VAL A 235 -16.38 23.40 0.14
C VAL A 235 -16.88 24.14 -1.10
N LYS A 236 -16.29 25.29 -1.43
CA LYS A 236 -16.69 26.13 -2.57
C LYS A 236 -15.69 26.11 -3.72
N ALA A 237 -14.45 25.71 -3.46
CA ALA A 237 -13.44 25.56 -4.50
C ALA A 237 -12.60 24.29 -4.24
N LEU A 238 -12.25 23.60 -5.31
CA LEU A 238 -11.39 22.43 -5.30
C LEU A 238 -10.27 22.62 -6.31
N PHE A 239 -9.04 22.43 -5.88
CA PHE A 239 -7.89 22.38 -6.75
C PHE A 239 -7.34 20.94 -6.76
N VAL A 240 -7.35 20.31 -7.91
CA VAL A 240 -6.85 18.93 -8.13
C VAL A 240 -5.55 19.00 -8.91
N TRP A 241 -4.48 18.44 -8.34
CA TRP A 241 -3.23 18.26 -9.05
C TRP A 241 -2.60 16.91 -8.70
N ASN A 242 -1.91 16.33 -9.66
CA ASN A 242 -1.24 15.03 -9.52
C ASN A 242 -2.18 13.92 -9.00
N ALA A 243 -3.47 13.98 -9.33
CA ALA A 243 -4.49 13.05 -8.84
C ALA A 243 -5.69 12.97 -9.80
N ASP A 244 -6.35 11.81 -9.82
CA ASP A 244 -7.61 11.57 -10.55
C ASP A 244 -8.71 11.11 -9.57
N PRO A 245 -9.24 12.02 -8.71
CA PRO A 245 -10.21 11.66 -7.67
C PRO A 245 -11.52 11.08 -8.21
N ALA A 246 -12.00 11.51 -9.37
CA ALA A 246 -13.22 10.95 -9.99
C ALA A 246 -13.08 9.46 -10.35
N ASN A 247 -11.87 8.89 -10.27
CA ASN A 247 -11.55 7.53 -10.63
C ASN A 247 -10.89 6.75 -9.49
N CYS A 248 -10.04 7.41 -8.69
CA CYS A 248 -9.11 6.74 -7.78
C CYS A 248 -9.59 6.65 -6.33
N VAL A 249 -10.48 7.54 -5.87
CA VAL A 249 -10.97 7.49 -4.49
C VAL A 249 -12.04 6.40 -4.29
N PRO A 250 -12.20 5.88 -3.06
CA PRO A 250 -13.30 4.95 -2.77
C PRO A 250 -14.66 5.66 -2.91
N ASP A 251 -15.72 4.88 -3.13
CA ASP A 251 -17.06 5.38 -3.38
C ASP A 251 -17.07 6.47 -4.47
N THR A 252 -16.53 6.11 -5.64
CA THR A 252 -16.43 7.05 -6.77
C THR A 252 -17.75 7.66 -7.17
N LYS A 253 -18.88 7.01 -6.86
CA LYS A 253 -20.22 7.56 -7.12
C LYS A 253 -20.48 8.79 -6.25
N ALA A 254 -20.22 8.72 -4.95
CA ALA A 254 -20.35 9.86 -4.04
C ALA A 254 -19.35 10.99 -4.39
N ALA A 255 -18.11 10.62 -4.74
CA ALA A 255 -17.12 11.61 -5.17
C ALA A 255 -17.57 12.38 -6.43
N ARG A 256 -18.03 11.67 -7.46
CA ARG A 256 -18.56 12.30 -8.69
C ARG A 256 -19.80 13.13 -8.44
N GLN A 257 -20.68 12.70 -7.55
CA GLN A 257 -21.82 13.52 -7.13
C GLN A 257 -21.36 14.85 -6.50
N GLY A 258 -20.36 14.80 -5.63
CA GLY A 258 -19.77 16.00 -5.04
C GLY A 258 -19.08 16.90 -6.06
N LEU A 259 -18.33 16.33 -7.01
CA LEU A 259 -17.66 17.05 -8.10
C LEU A 259 -18.65 17.68 -9.08
N SER A 260 -19.86 17.13 -9.25
CA SER A 260 -20.90 17.66 -10.14
C SER A 260 -21.70 18.82 -9.55
N ARG A 261 -21.40 19.29 -8.35
CA ARG A 261 -22.11 20.39 -7.72
C ARG A 261 -21.94 21.69 -8.54
N PRO A 262 -23.04 22.39 -8.91
CA PRO A 262 -22.96 23.60 -9.74
C PRO A 262 -22.36 24.81 -9.02
N ASP A 263 -22.25 24.77 -7.68
CA ASP A 263 -21.67 25.81 -6.83
C ASP A 263 -20.22 25.50 -6.37
N LEU A 264 -19.62 24.43 -6.88
CA LEU A 264 -18.22 24.07 -6.65
C LEU A 264 -17.35 24.52 -7.81
N PHE A 265 -16.45 25.47 -7.56
CA PHE A 265 -15.45 25.88 -8.56
C PHE A 265 -14.28 24.90 -8.55
N THR A 266 -14.04 24.20 -9.67
CA THR A 266 -13.03 23.13 -9.76
C THR A 266 -11.94 23.47 -10.77
N VAL A 267 -10.69 23.45 -10.31
CA VAL A 267 -9.48 23.56 -11.14
C VAL A 267 -8.77 22.20 -11.15
N VAL A 268 -8.44 21.70 -12.33
CA VAL A 268 -7.67 20.46 -12.50
C VAL A 268 -6.38 20.75 -13.25
N HIS A 269 -5.25 20.31 -12.69
CA HIS A 269 -3.94 20.36 -13.29
C HIS A 269 -3.45 18.93 -13.53
N ASP A 270 -3.47 18.49 -14.78
CA ASP A 270 -3.15 17.11 -15.15
C ASP A 270 -2.44 17.05 -16.52
N THR A 271 -1.70 15.98 -16.75
CA THR A 271 -1.00 15.70 -18.02
C THR A 271 -1.91 15.17 -19.11
N PHE A 272 -3.05 14.59 -18.74
CA PHE A 272 -4.01 13.97 -19.65
C PHE A 272 -5.45 14.34 -19.30
N TYR A 273 -6.35 14.15 -20.26
CA TYR A 273 -7.78 14.19 -20.01
C TYR A 273 -8.19 12.93 -19.23
N THR A 274 -8.31 13.08 -17.91
CA THR A 274 -8.77 12.04 -16.98
C THR A 274 -10.26 12.14 -16.70
N ASP A 275 -10.83 11.18 -15.97
CA ASP A 275 -12.23 11.27 -15.54
C ASP A 275 -12.49 12.52 -14.70
N SER A 276 -11.52 12.99 -13.92
CA SER A 276 -11.63 14.21 -13.12
C SER A 276 -11.68 15.49 -13.94
N THR A 277 -11.04 15.53 -15.11
CA THR A 277 -11.06 16.73 -15.97
C THR A 277 -12.44 17.05 -16.50
N SER A 278 -13.36 16.07 -16.56
CA SER A 278 -14.74 16.28 -16.97
C SER A 278 -15.57 17.14 -15.99
N TYR A 279 -15.04 17.36 -14.79
CA TYR A 279 -15.67 18.19 -13.75
C TYR A 279 -14.99 19.55 -13.56
N ALA A 280 -13.98 19.87 -14.36
CA ALA A 280 -13.19 21.07 -14.21
C ALA A 280 -13.88 22.29 -14.85
N ASP A 281 -13.92 23.42 -14.11
CA ASP A 281 -14.21 24.75 -14.66
C ASP A 281 -12.98 25.34 -15.35
N ILE A 282 -11.79 25.03 -14.82
CA ILE A 282 -10.49 25.39 -15.42
C ILE A 282 -9.61 24.15 -15.49
N LEU A 283 -9.08 23.89 -16.68
CA LEU A 283 -8.11 22.85 -16.93
C LEU A 283 -6.75 23.46 -17.26
N LEU A 284 -5.73 23.07 -16.50
CA LEU A 284 -4.35 23.53 -16.66
C LEU A 284 -3.46 22.35 -17.09
N PRO A 285 -2.65 22.50 -18.14
CA PRO A 285 -1.78 21.44 -18.60
C PRO A 285 -0.59 21.25 -17.65
N ALA A 286 -0.38 20.02 -17.18
CA ALA A 286 0.81 19.61 -16.42
C ALA A 286 1.86 18.98 -17.35
N ASP A 287 3.12 19.15 -17.00
CA ASP A 287 4.23 18.48 -17.68
C ASP A 287 4.34 16.99 -17.30
N THR A 288 5.10 16.25 -18.08
CA THR A 288 5.44 14.86 -17.82
C THR A 288 6.77 14.74 -17.08
N ALA A 289 7.08 13.55 -16.54
CA ALA A 289 8.37 13.26 -15.92
C ALA A 289 9.58 13.40 -16.89
N LEU A 290 9.33 13.47 -18.21
CA LEU A 290 10.38 13.66 -19.21
C LEU A 290 10.74 15.15 -19.44
N GLU A 291 9.91 16.06 -18.94
CA GLU A 291 10.02 17.51 -19.18
C GLU A 291 10.57 18.28 -17.99
N ARG A 292 10.74 17.64 -16.81
CA ARG A 292 11.15 18.30 -15.57
C ARG A 292 12.28 17.58 -14.84
N MET A 293 12.90 18.32 -13.93
CA MET A 293 13.77 17.75 -12.91
C MET A 293 12.92 17.18 -11.76
N ASP A 294 13.31 16.02 -11.23
CA ASP A 294 12.65 15.43 -10.06
C ASP A 294 13.61 14.54 -9.28
N LEU A 295 13.54 14.58 -7.95
CA LEU A 295 14.30 13.71 -7.07
C LEU A 295 13.52 12.45 -6.77
N LEU A 296 14.11 11.30 -7.01
CA LEU A 296 13.48 10.00 -6.92
C LEU A 296 14.07 9.19 -5.78
N ALA A 297 13.20 8.50 -5.02
CA ALA A 297 13.59 7.47 -4.06
C ALA A 297 12.89 6.16 -4.39
N GLY A 298 13.63 5.06 -4.39
CA GLY A 298 13.10 3.74 -4.74
C GLY A 298 12.27 3.11 -3.62
N TYR A 299 11.21 2.40 -3.96
CA TYR A 299 10.47 1.58 -2.99
C TYR A 299 11.29 0.36 -2.54
N GLY A 300 11.54 0.27 -1.22
CA GLY A 300 12.25 -0.85 -0.60
C GLY A 300 13.71 -0.94 -1.01
N ALA A 301 14.30 0.14 -1.49
CA ALA A 301 15.70 0.24 -1.88
C ALA A 301 16.27 1.59 -1.44
N TYR A 302 17.54 1.61 -1.09
CA TYR A 302 18.26 2.80 -0.63
C TYR A 302 19.00 3.48 -1.76
N TYR A 303 18.30 3.76 -2.86
CA TYR A 303 18.84 4.45 -4.02
C TYR A 303 18.07 5.74 -4.26
N TYR A 304 18.82 6.81 -4.49
CA TYR A 304 18.31 8.11 -4.86
C TYR A 304 18.66 8.37 -6.32
N GLY A 305 17.67 8.76 -7.08
CA GLY A 305 17.83 9.09 -8.49
C GLY A 305 17.49 10.55 -8.76
N LEU A 306 18.06 11.13 -9.78
CA LEU A 306 17.68 12.43 -10.30
C LEU A 306 17.19 12.25 -11.74
N SER A 307 15.92 12.58 -11.97
CA SER A 307 15.42 12.77 -13.32
C SER A 307 15.81 14.15 -13.80
N LEU A 308 16.38 14.24 -14.99
CA LEU A 308 16.62 15.50 -15.69
C LEU A 308 15.69 15.58 -16.89
N PRO A 309 15.30 16.79 -17.34
CA PRO A 309 14.53 16.94 -18.56
C PRO A 309 15.22 16.23 -19.74
N ALA A 310 14.51 15.29 -20.35
CA ALA A 310 14.97 14.56 -21.53
C ALA A 310 14.44 15.19 -22.83
N ILE A 311 13.38 15.99 -22.71
CA ILE A 311 12.75 16.76 -23.78
C ILE A 311 12.42 18.16 -23.29
N GLU A 312 12.26 19.10 -24.21
CA GLU A 312 11.72 20.43 -23.90
C GLU A 312 10.25 20.36 -23.52
N LYS A 313 9.77 21.34 -22.74
CA LYS A 313 8.35 21.42 -22.34
C LYS A 313 7.45 21.54 -23.56
N ILE A 314 6.37 20.81 -23.56
CA ILE A 314 5.37 20.74 -24.64
C ILE A 314 4.27 21.77 -24.37
N GLY A 315 4.11 22.70 -25.30
CA GLY A 315 3.04 23.70 -25.24
C GLY A 315 3.14 24.62 -24.02
N GLU A 316 2.05 24.76 -23.28
CA GLU A 316 1.97 25.61 -22.08
C GLU A 316 2.05 24.77 -20.77
N SER A 317 2.54 23.52 -20.84
CA SER A 317 2.65 22.65 -19.68
C SER A 317 3.58 23.25 -18.62
N LEU A 318 3.18 23.09 -17.35
CA LEU A 318 3.96 23.51 -16.18
C LEU A 318 4.14 22.33 -15.22
N ASP A 319 5.28 22.30 -14.53
CA ASP A 319 5.41 21.48 -13.34
C ASP A 319 4.57 22.06 -12.17
N ASN A 320 4.37 21.24 -11.15
CA ASN A 320 3.56 21.65 -9.99
C ASN A 320 4.22 22.84 -9.25
N SER A 321 5.54 22.83 -9.08
CA SER A 321 6.24 23.87 -8.35
C SER A 321 6.14 25.22 -9.05
N GLU A 322 6.36 25.28 -10.37
CA GLU A 322 6.22 26.50 -11.14
C GLU A 322 4.79 27.02 -11.19
N LEU A 323 3.81 26.11 -11.30
CA LEU A 323 2.40 26.50 -11.21
C LEU A 323 2.10 27.21 -9.88
N PHE A 324 2.53 26.64 -8.77
CA PHE A 324 2.26 27.23 -7.44
C PHE A 324 3.09 28.50 -7.20
N ARG A 325 4.32 28.63 -7.71
CA ARG A 325 5.07 29.90 -7.70
C ARG A 325 4.29 31.01 -8.43
N ARG A 326 3.78 30.75 -9.62
CA ARG A 326 2.97 31.72 -10.39
C ARG A 326 1.69 32.06 -9.65
N LEU A 327 1.01 31.08 -9.06
CA LEU A 327 -0.21 31.30 -8.29
C LEU A 327 0.08 32.15 -7.05
N ALA A 328 1.11 31.84 -6.29
CA ALA A 328 1.54 32.61 -5.11
C ALA A 328 1.81 34.08 -5.46
N LYS A 329 2.57 34.32 -6.52
CA LYS A 329 2.84 35.67 -7.03
C LYS A 329 1.56 36.43 -7.41
N LYS A 330 0.61 35.77 -8.08
CA LYS A 330 -0.68 36.36 -8.44
C LYS A 330 -1.56 36.66 -7.21
N MET A 331 -1.42 35.87 -6.14
CA MET A 331 -2.11 36.06 -4.87
C MET A 331 -1.41 37.09 -3.95
N GLY A 332 -0.24 37.61 -4.35
CA GLY A 332 0.51 38.63 -3.60
C GLY A 332 1.35 38.06 -2.44
N TYR A 333 1.64 36.76 -2.44
CA TYR A 333 2.60 36.18 -1.50
C TYR A 333 4.02 36.58 -1.89
N THR A 334 4.85 36.88 -0.87
CA THR A 334 6.23 37.41 -1.03
C THR A 334 7.26 36.65 -0.22
N GLU A 335 6.87 35.53 0.37
CA GLU A 335 7.75 34.67 1.15
C GLU A 335 8.78 33.99 0.23
N GLU A 336 10.05 33.96 0.66
CA GLU A 336 11.20 33.49 -0.12
C GLU A 336 11.00 32.06 -0.70
N CYS A 337 10.31 31.19 0.03
CA CYS A 337 10.03 29.83 -0.45
C CYS A 337 9.23 29.76 -1.75
N PHE A 338 8.52 30.85 -2.14
CA PHE A 338 7.81 30.93 -3.42
C PHE A 338 8.70 31.41 -4.58
N GLU A 339 9.93 31.77 -4.30
CA GLU A 339 10.92 32.14 -5.33
C GLU A 339 12.01 31.07 -5.52
N GLN A 340 12.08 30.08 -4.62
CA GLN A 340 13.06 28.98 -4.71
C GLN A 340 12.88 28.19 -6.01
N THR A 341 14.00 27.86 -6.64
CA THR A 341 14.06 26.95 -7.78
C THR A 341 13.95 25.50 -7.34
N ASP A 342 13.66 24.59 -8.26
CA ASP A 342 13.61 23.15 -7.96
C ASP A 342 14.98 22.61 -7.53
N GLU A 343 16.08 23.16 -8.06
CA GLU A 343 17.43 22.81 -7.63
C GLU A 343 17.70 23.20 -6.18
N GLU A 344 17.38 24.42 -5.80
CA GLU A 344 17.51 24.90 -4.41
C GLU A 344 16.65 24.09 -3.45
N MET A 345 15.43 23.74 -3.83
CA MET A 345 14.56 22.86 -3.02
C MET A 345 15.16 21.45 -2.86
N ILE A 346 15.73 20.88 -3.92
CA ILE A 346 16.37 19.55 -3.86
C ILE A 346 17.62 19.60 -2.97
N GLU A 347 18.44 20.65 -3.08
CA GLU A 347 19.62 20.82 -2.21
C GLU A 347 19.22 20.94 -0.74
N GLU A 348 18.16 21.69 -0.44
CA GLU A 348 17.68 21.89 0.93
C GLU A 348 17.21 20.60 1.60
N ILE A 349 16.63 19.64 0.83
CA ILE A 349 16.07 18.40 1.38
C ILE A 349 17.07 17.24 1.43
N ILE A 350 18.19 17.34 0.73
CA ILE A 350 19.30 16.39 0.86
C ILE A 350 20.11 16.78 2.09
N ASP A 351 19.60 16.40 3.27
CA ASP A 351 20.17 16.78 4.56
C ASP A 351 20.73 15.56 5.32
N PRO A 352 22.07 15.36 5.34
CA PRO A 352 22.70 14.25 6.09
C PRO A 352 22.51 14.34 7.61
N GLU A 353 22.27 15.54 8.17
CA GLU A 353 22.00 15.68 9.59
C GLU A 353 20.60 15.17 9.96
N PHE A 354 19.64 15.39 9.06
CA PHE A 354 18.30 14.84 9.21
C PHE A 354 18.28 13.32 8.94
N ASN A 355 18.90 12.89 7.85
CA ASN A 355 18.94 11.48 7.45
C ASN A 355 20.36 11.05 7.05
N PRO A 356 21.03 10.20 7.88
CA PRO A 356 22.38 9.70 7.59
C PRO A 356 22.52 8.95 6.26
N LEU A 357 21.44 8.52 5.62
CA LEU A 357 21.50 7.91 4.30
C LEU A 357 21.99 8.87 3.22
N PHE A 358 21.90 10.20 3.46
CA PHE A 358 22.40 11.22 2.56
C PHE A 358 23.89 11.52 2.71
N GLU A 359 24.62 10.85 3.62
CA GLU A 359 26.08 11.01 3.67
C GLU A 359 26.69 10.68 2.30
N GLY A 360 27.36 11.69 1.70
CA GLY A 360 27.95 11.58 0.36
C GLY A 360 26.98 11.70 -0.81
N VAL A 361 25.70 11.96 -0.57
CA VAL A 361 24.71 12.28 -1.61
C VAL A 361 24.66 13.81 -1.76
N THR A 362 24.89 14.30 -2.97
CA THR A 362 24.75 15.72 -3.32
C THR A 362 24.05 15.88 -4.65
N LEU A 363 23.45 17.04 -4.90
CA LEU A 363 22.80 17.31 -6.18
C LEU A 363 23.79 17.22 -7.35
N ASP A 364 25.02 17.73 -7.20
CA ASP A 364 26.05 17.65 -8.23
C ASP A 364 26.44 16.22 -8.59
N LEU A 365 26.56 15.35 -7.58
CA LEU A 365 26.84 13.93 -7.81
C LEU A 365 25.65 13.22 -8.46
N LEU A 366 24.44 13.57 -8.08
CA LEU A 366 23.22 13.06 -8.71
C LEU A 366 23.12 13.52 -10.17
N LYS A 367 23.40 14.80 -10.48
CA LYS A 367 23.48 15.31 -11.86
C LYS A 367 24.52 14.55 -12.68
N LYS A 368 25.67 14.23 -12.09
CA LYS A 368 26.77 13.53 -12.75
C LYS A 368 26.49 12.05 -13.02
N HIS A 369 25.86 11.35 -12.08
CA HIS A 369 25.73 9.88 -12.11
C HIS A 369 24.30 9.41 -12.41
N GLY A 370 23.30 10.28 -12.32
CA GLY A 370 21.88 9.96 -12.46
C GLY A 370 21.27 9.29 -11.22
N TRP A 371 22.07 8.55 -10.47
CA TRP A 371 21.64 7.89 -9.24
C TRP A 371 22.81 7.64 -8.29
N LEU A 372 22.51 7.55 -6.99
CA LEU A 372 23.47 7.23 -5.94
C LEU A 372 22.83 6.23 -4.94
N ARG A 373 23.65 5.35 -4.39
CA ARG A 373 23.26 4.50 -3.28
C ARG A 373 23.43 5.29 -1.97
N GLY A 374 22.40 5.28 -1.14
CA GLY A 374 22.48 5.89 0.18
C GLY A 374 23.52 5.20 1.08
N ALA A 375 24.00 5.91 2.09
CA ALA A 375 25.04 5.44 3.01
C ALA A 375 24.51 4.39 4.02
N VAL A 376 24.00 3.26 3.53
CA VAL A 376 23.41 2.18 4.35
C VAL A 376 24.41 1.53 5.31
N ASP A 377 25.71 1.61 4.98
CA ASP A 377 26.79 1.05 5.77
C ASP A 377 27.44 2.08 6.72
N SER A 378 26.91 3.30 6.76
CA SER A 378 27.40 4.38 7.63
C SER A 378 27.39 3.94 9.11
N PRO A 379 28.48 4.22 9.85
CA PRO A 379 28.54 3.96 11.29
C PRO A 379 27.38 4.61 12.07
N ARG A 380 26.91 5.78 11.60
CA ARG A 380 25.79 6.52 12.19
C ARG A 380 24.47 5.73 12.07
N ARG A 381 24.25 5.04 10.95
CA ARG A 381 23.09 4.16 10.76
C ARG A 381 23.25 2.82 11.52
N LYS A 382 24.45 2.24 11.52
CA LYS A 382 24.72 1.01 12.28
C LYS A 382 24.48 1.19 13.79
N GLY A 383 24.64 2.41 14.31
CA GLY A 383 24.26 2.75 15.68
C GLY A 383 22.77 2.56 15.97
N ILE A 384 21.91 2.78 14.98
CA ILE A 384 20.46 2.49 15.07
C ILE A 384 20.20 0.96 15.08
N ASN A 385 21.01 0.19 14.34
CA ASN A 385 20.91 -1.28 14.28
C ASN A 385 21.63 -1.98 15.44
N SER A 386 22.36 -1.27 16.29
CA SER A 386 23.14 -1.83 17.40
C SER A 386 22.37 -1.99 18.72
N GLY A 387 21.02 -2.05 18.65
CA GLY A 387 20.17 -2.34 19.81
C GLY A 387 19.47 -1.11 20.44
N ALA A 388 19.64 0.08 19.85
CA ALA A 388 18.85 1.26 20.24
C ALA A 388 17.70 1.42 19.24
N TRP A 389 16.56 0.85 19.57
CA TRP A 389 15.36 0.98 18.76
C TRP A 389 14.77 2.40 18.87
N PRO A 390 14.25 3.00 17.79
CA PRO A 390 13.71 4.37 17.80
C PRO A 390 12.30 4.42 18.43
N THR A 391 12.18 3.90 19.63
CA THR A 391 10.95 3.84 20.44
C THR A 391 11.17 4.55 21.77
N PRO A 392 10.11 4.98 22.50
CA PRO A 392 10.25 5.59 23.81
C PRO A 392 11.01 4.75 24.83
N SER A 393 10.88 3.42 24.78
CA SER A 393 11.60 2.48 25.66
C SER A 393 13.03 2.18 25.22
N GLY A 394 13.42 2.55 23.99
CA GLY A 394 14.65 2.11 23.35
C GLY A 394 14.66 0.61 22.98
N LYS A 395 13.49 -0.06 23.06
CA LYS A 395 13.28 -1.48 22.75
C LYS A 395 12.15 -1.66 21.75
N ILE A 396 12.02 -2.84 21.18
CA ILE A 396 10.86 -3.21 20.34
C ILE A 396 9.63 -3.31 21.24
N GLU A 397 8.67 -2.40 21.07
CA GLU A 397 7.46 -2.33 21.91
C GLU A 397 6.37 -3.29 21.42
N ILE A 398 6.32 -4.49 21.99
CA ILE A 398 5.25 -5.46 21.76
C ILE A 398 3.96 -4.97 22.43
N TYR A 399 4.08 -4.37 23.61
CA TYR A 399 3.05 -3.57 24.25
C TYR A 399 3.37 -2.09 24.05
N SER A 400 2.52 -1.37 23.36
CA SER A 400 2.70 0.07 23.09
C SER A 400 1.75 0.90 23.95
N GLN A 401 2.30 1.65 24.90
CA GLN A 401 1.52 2.58 25.71
C GLN A 401 0.88 3.68 24.85
N LYS A 402 1.59 4.14 23.81
CA LYS A 402 1.07 5.13 22.86
C LYS A 402 -0.21 4.66 22.15
N MET A 403 -0.28 3.36 21.81
CA MET A 403 -1.50 2.79 21.20
C MET A 403 -2.65 2.76 22.22
N ALA A 404 -2.36 2.36 23.47
CA ALA A 404 -3.35 2.38 24.55
C ALA A 404 -3.90 3.79 24.78
N ASP A 405 -3.05 4.81 24.80
CA ASP A 405 -3.43 6.22 25.00
C ASP A 405 -4.32 6.75 23.84
N LEU A 406 -4.19 6.17 22.66
CA LEU A 406 -5.04 6.44 21.48
C LEU A 406 -6.34 5.61 21.46
N GLY A 407 -6.59 4.78 22.48
CA GLY A 407 -7.76 3.91 22.55
C GLY A 407 -7.69 2.70 21.59
N LEU A 408 -6.49 2.39 21.08
CA LEU A 408 -6.23 1.23 20.20
C LEU A 408 -5.70 0.05 21.02
N ASP A 409 -5.76 -1.16 20.46
CA ASP A 409 -5.19 -2.33 21.14
C ASP A 409 -3.67 -2.18 21.30
N PRO A 410 -3.16 -2.16 22.53
CA PRO A 410 -1.72 -1.97 22.78
C PRO A 410 -0.85 -3.13 22.31
N MET A 411 -1.42 -4.31 22.09
CA MET A 411 -0.69 -5.50 21.62
C MET A 411 -1.20 -5.96 20.25
N PRO A 412 -0.34 -6.56 19.40
CA PRO A 412 -0.78 -7.15 18.15
C PRO A 412 -1.89 -8.18 18.37
N GLY A 413 -2.93 -8.11 17.56
CA GLY A 413 -4.10 -8.99 17.62
C GLY A 413 -4.79 -9.12 16.27
N HIS A 414 -5.64 -10.12 16.11
CA HIS A 414 -6.50 -10.24 14.95
C HIS A 414 -7.85 -9.59 15.25
N VAL A 415 -8.23 -8.64 14.40
CA VAL A 415 -9.55 -7.99 14.42
C VAL A 415 -10.30 -8.44 13.15
N PRO A 416 -11.48 -9.06 13.24
CA PRO A 416 -12.28 -9.39 12.07
C PRO A 416 -12.75 -8.14 11.33
N GLU A 417 -12.74 -8.17 10.01
CA GLU A 417 -13.29 -7.11 9.17
C GLU A 417 -14.83 -7.09 9.23
N LYS A 418 -15.44 -5.91 9.13
CA LYS A 418 -16.89 -5.75 8.99
C LYS A 418 -17.36 -6.26 7.63
N GLU A 419 -16.64 -5.87 6.55
CA GLU A 419 -16.89 -6.32 5.19
C GLU A 419 -15.76 -7.26 4.72
N GLY A 420 -15.68 -8.46 5.28
CA GLY A 420 -14.72 -9.50 4.93
C GLY A 420 -15.35 -10.89 4.94
N LEU A 421 -14.64 -11.88 4.40
CA LEU A 421 -15.14 -13.28 4.38
C LEU A 421 -15.45 -13.83 5.77
N SER A 422 -14.85 -13.29 6.82
CA SER A 422 -15.15 -13.68 8.22
C SER A 422 -16.54 -13.24 8.68
N SER A 423 -17.12 -12.20 8.07
CA SER A 423 -18.46 -11.69 8.37
C SER A 423 -19.57 -12.31 7.49
N VAL A 424 -19.19 -13.07 6.45
CA VAL A 424 -20.13 -13.72 5.53
C VAL A 424 -20.78 -14.93 6.18
N ASN A 425 -22.10 -15.03 6.05
CA ASN A 425 -22.92 -16.18 6.43
C ASN A 425 -23.87 -16.59 5.29
N SER A 426 -24.67 -17.63 5.47
CA SER A 426 -25.55 -18.17 4.44
C SER A 426 -26.65 -17.21 3.95
N SER A 427 -26.93 -16.14 4.68
CA SER A 427 -27.92 -15.12 4.33
C SER A 427 -27.29 -13.80 3.84
N SER A 428 -25.97 -13.75 3.73
CA SER A 428 -25.27 -12.54 3.26
C SER A 428 -25.62 -12.26 1.80
N PRO A 429 -26.12 -11.05 1.45
CA PRO A 429 -26.47 -10.71 0.08
C PRO A 429 -25.24 -10.53 -0.83
N TYR A 430 -24.06 -10.35 -0.24
CA TYR A 430 -22.79 -10.13 -0.92
C TYR A 430 -21.74 -11.11 -0.36
N PRO A 431 -21.70 -12.35 -0.89
CA PRO A 431 -20.89 -13.42 -0.29
C PRO A 431 -19.43 -13.47 -0.75
N LEU A 432 -19.01 -12.59 -1.68
CA LEU A 432 -17.68 -12.58 -2.27
C LEU A 432 -16.90 -11.35 -1.80
N GLN A 433 -15.65 -11.55 -1.37
CA GLN A 433 -14.74 -10.44 -1.04
C GLN A 433 -13.94 -10.01 -2.27
N VAL A 434 -13.97 -8.72 -2.58
CA VAL A 434 -13.30 -8.15 -3.74
C VAL A 434 -11.86 -7.76 -3.40
N VAL A 435 -10.90 -8.28 -4.16
CA VAL A 435 -9.48 -7.92 -4.05
C VAL A 435 -9.03 -7.28 -5.35
N SER A 436 -8.91 -5.95 -5.37
CA SER A 436 -8.53 -5.19 -6.55
C SER A 436 -7.01 -5.01 -6.65
N GLY A 437 -6.36 -5.87 -7.42
CA GLY A 437 -4.92 -5.82 -7.65
C GLY A 437 -4.50 -4.83 -8.74
N ALA A 438 -3.26 -4.32 -8.66
CA ALA A 438 -2.67 -3.56 -9.76
C ALA A 438 -2.57 -4.44 -11.02
N THR A 439 -2.86 -3.87 -12.17
CA THR A 439 -2.59 -4.52 -13.46
C THR A 439 -1.09 -4.51 -13.73
N HIS A 440 -0.61 -5.44 -14.56
CA HIS A 440 0.81 -5.49 -14.91
C HIS A 440 1.25 -4.31 -15.79
N TYR A 441 0.34 -3.73 -16.54
CA TYR A 441 0.63 -2.76 -17.60
C TYR A 441 0.51 -1.30 -17.17
N PHE A 442 -0.13 -1.01 -16.01
CA PHE A 442 -0.40 0.33 -15.55
C PHE A 442 0.09 0.57 -14.11
N ILE A 443 0.45 1.81 -13.81
CA ILE A 443 0.75 2.27 -12.45
C ILE A 443 -0.46 3.09 -11.97
N GLY A 444 -1.45 2.42 -11.39
CA GLY A 444 -2.73 3.08 -11.06
C GLY A 444 -3.40 3.63 -12.31
N SER A 445 -3.75 4.93 -12.31
CA SER A 445 -4.27 5.64 -13.49
C SER A 445 -3.19 6.02 -14.52
N THR A 446 -1.90 5.98 -14.14
CA THR A 446 -0.79 6.36 -15.01
C THR A 446 -0.57 5.32 -16.11
N PHE A 447 -0.20 5.78 -17.29
CA PHE A 447 0.01 5.03 -18.55
C PHE A 447 -1.26 4.44 -19.18
N GLN A 448 -2.44 4.67 -18.63
CA GLN A 448 -3.68 4.19 -19.24
C GLN A 448 -4.06 4.93 -20.54
N HIS A 449 -3.34 5.99 -20.88
CA HIS A 449 -3.48 6.72 -22.15
C HIS A 449 -2.55 6.20 -23.27
N VAL A 450 -1.63 5.30 -22.94
CA VAL A 450 -0.70 4.72 -23.91
C VAL A 450 -1.38 3.57 -24.65
N GLU A 451 -1.70 3.78 -25.90
CA GLU A 451 -2.56 2.89 -26.73
C GLU A 451 -2.06 1.44 -26.76
N HIS A 452 -0.75 1.19 -26.98
CA HIS A 452 -0.24 -0.17 -27.03
C HIS A 452 -0.36 -0.88 -25.68
N LEU A 453 -0.24 -0.18 -24.54
CA LEU A 453 -0.45 -0.77 -23.20
C LEU A 453 -1.92 -1.07 -22.93
N GLN A 454 -2.83 -0.21 -23.45
CA GLN A 454 -4.26 -0.48 -23.38
C GLN A 454 -4.62 -1.76 -24.15
N ASN A 455 -4.06 -1.92 -25.34
CA ASN A 455 -4.30 -3.09 -26.18
C ASN A 455 -3.81 -4.40 -25.51
N MET A 456 -2.81 -4.31 -24.63
CA MET A 456 -2.34 -5.46 -23.82
C MET A 456 -3.32 -5.88 -22.73
N LEU A 457 -4.17 -4.97 -22.25
CA LEU A 457 -5.23 -5.28 -21.29
C LEU A 457 -6.56 -5.52 -22.02
N SER A 458 -6.66 -6.08 -23.11
CA SER A 458 -7.78 -6.33 -24.01
C SER A 458 -9.21 -5.94 -23.47
N ARG A 459 -9.55 -6.30 -22.24
CA ARG A 459 -10.84 -6.00 -21.58
C ARG A 459 -10.75 -6.12 -20.05
N PRO A 460 -11.61 -5.43 -19.25
CA PRO A 460 -11.73 -5.65 -17.81
C PRO A 460 -12.16 -7.09 -17.52
N THR A 461 -11.47 -7.76 -16.59
CA THR A 461 -11.76 -9.15 -16.21
C THR A 461 -11.97 -9.27 -14.72
N PHE A 462 -12.90 -10.15 -14.31
CA PHE A 462 -13.11 -10.58 -12.94
C PHE A 462 -12.61 -12.01 -12.78
N GLU A 463 -11.59 -12.19 -11.95
CA GLU A 463 -11.05 -13.51 -11.63
C GLU A 463 -11.98 -14.21 -10.63
N LEU A 464 -12.38 -15.44 -10.96
CA LEU A 464 -13.30 -16.24 -10.15
C LEU A 464 -12.70 -17.64 -9.87
N ASN A 465 -12.94 -18.13 -8.64
CA ASN A 465 -12.69 -19.52 -8.33
C ASN A 465 -13.68 -20.40 -9.11
N PRO A 466 -13.26 -21.58 -9.62
CA PRO A 466 -14.17 -22.51 -10.35
C PRO A 466 -15.44 -22.87 -9.58
N SER A 467 -15.35 -23.07 -8.25
CA SER A 467 -16.51 -23.37 -7.39
C SER A 467 -17.50 -22.20 -7.33
N ASP A 468 -17.00 -20.96 -7.19
CA ASP A 468 -17.83 -19.77 -7.12
C ASP A 468 -18.52 -19.44 -8.45
N ALA A 469 -17.80 -19.67 -9.57
CA ALA A 469 -18.33 -19.56 -10.93
C ALA A 469 -19.44 -20.60 -11.19
N ALA A 470 -19.20 -21.88 -10.83
CA ALA A 470 -20.18 -22.95 -11.01
C ALA A 470 -21.47 -22.72 -10.23
N LYS A 471 -21.39 -22.20 -8.99
CA LYS A 471 -22.57 -21.83 -8.16
C LYS A 471 -23.48 -20.80 -8.83
N ARG A 472 -22.95 -20.03 -9.78
CA ARG A 472 -23.62 -18.92 -10.47
C ARG A 472 -23.85 -19.19 -11.95
N ALA A 473 -23.55 -20.42 -12.41
CA ALA A 473 -23.58 -20.83 -13.82
C ALA A 473 -22.75 -19.92 -14.76
N ILE A 474 -21.68 -19.31 -14.22
CA ILE A 474 -20.76 -18.44 -14.95
C ILE A 474 -19.68 -19.30 -15.63
N THR A 475 -19.44 -19.04 -16.90
CA THR A 475 -18.37 -19.64 -17.70
C THR A 475 -17.27 -18.62 -18.04
N ASP A 476 -16.07 -19.11 -18.40
CA ASP A 476 -14.95 -18.22 -18.74
C ASP A 476 -15.30 -17.36 -19.97
N GLY A 477 -15.10 -16.06 -19.84
CA GLY A 477 -15.42 -15.08 -20.88
C GLY A 477 -16.82 -14.46 -20.83
N ASP A 478 -17.75 -14.95 -20.00
CA ASP A 478 -19.07 -14.35 -19.85
C ASP A 478 -18.97 -12.88 -19.40
N LEU A 479 -19.82 -12.03 -19.97
CA LEU A 479 -19.98 -10.67 -19.47
C LEU A 479 -20.75 -10.71 -18.15
N CYS A 480 -20.14 -10.17 -17.09
CA CYS A 480 -20.68 -10.19 -15.75
C CYS A 480 -20.86 -8.79 -15.17
N ARG A 481 -21.81 -8.67 -14.28
CA ARG A 481 -22.04 -7.55 -13.39
C ARG A 481 -21.54 -7.95 -11.99
N LEU A 482 -20.60 -7.20 -11.45
CA LEU A 482 -20.14 -7.29 -10.06
C LEU A 482 -20.75 -6.12 -9.29
N PHE A 483 -21.47 -6.36 -8.19
CA PHE A 483 -22.30 -5.36 -7.54
C PHE A 483 -22.41 -5.51 -6.03
N ASN A 484 -22.75 -4.40 -5.37
CA ASN A 484 -23.17 -4.33 -3.98
C ASN A 484 -24.17 -3.16 -3.77
N ASN A 485 -24.46 -2.78 -2.51
CA ASN A 485 -25.37 -1.69 -2.19
C ASN A 485 -24.86 -0.29 -2.61
N ARG A 486 -23.55 -0.14 -2.87
CA ARG A 486 -22.95 1.14 -3.30
C ARG A 486 -23.00 1.34 -4.81
N GLY A 487 -22.82 0.27 -5.56
CA GLY A 487 -22.79 0.38 -7.01
C GLY A 487 -22.62 -0.95 -7.75
N GLU A 488 -22.28 -0.84 -9.02
CA GLU A 488 -22.05 -1.95 -9.92
C GLU A 488 -20.97 -1.63 -10.94
N VAL A 489 -20.25 -2.66 -11.38
CA VAL A 489 -19.24 -2.57 -12.42
C VAL A 489 -19.32 -3.79 -13.34
N PHE A 490 -18.90 -3.62 -14.60
CA PHE A 490 -19.00 -4.64 -15.64
C PHE A 490 -17.64 -5.10 -16.10
N GLY A 491 -17.49 -6.41 -16.33
CA GLY A 491 -16.27 -7.03 -16.81
C GLY A 491 -16.53 -8.47 -17.23
N HIS A 492 -15.54 -9.11 -17.80
CA HIS A 492 -15.67 -10.49 -18.25
C HIS A 492 -15.13 -11.46 -17.18
N ALA A 493 -15.81 -12.57 -16.98
CA ALA A 493 -15.35 -13.62 -16.08
C ALA A 493 -14.04 -14.24 -16.60
N HIS A 494 -13.12 -14.48 -15.67
CA HIS A 494 -11.91 -15.26 -15.90
C HIS A 494 -11.76 -16.30 -14.78
N ILE A 495 -11.88 -17.58 -15.15
CA ILE A 495 -11.88 -18.66 -14.16
C ILE A 495 -10.43 -19.06 -13.85
N VAL A 496 -10.01 -18.88 -12.59
CA VAL A 496 -8.63 -19.06 -12.15
C VAL A 496 -8.52 -20.18 -11.13
N ASN A 497 -7.84 -21.27 -11.51
CA ASN A 497 -7.48 -22.32 -10.58
C ASN A 497 -6.49 -21.81 -9.52
N GLY A 498 -6.75 -22.12 -8.24
CA GLY A 498 -5.89 -21.68 -7.14
C GLY A 498 -6.25 -20.31 -6.55
N LEU A 499 -7.17 -19.54 -7.15
CA LEU A 499 -7.79 -18.40 -6.50
C LEU A 499 -8.56 -18.90 -5.26
N ARG A 500 -8.49 -18.17 -4.15
CA ARG A 500 -9.24 -18.51 -2.94
C ARG A 500 -10.74 -18.50 -3.20
N GLU A 501 -11.46 -19.55 -2.78
CA GLU A 501 -12.94 -19.57 -2.81
C GLU A 501 -13.53 -18.44 -1.96
N GLY A 502 -14.55 -17.77 -2.46
CA GLY A 502 -15.15 -16.58 -1.86
C GLY A 502 -14.45 -15.26 -2.21
N VAL A 503 -13.43 -15.29 -3.05
CA VAL A 503 -12.70 -14.09 -3.50
C VAL A 503 -12.96 -13.80 -4.97
N VAL A 504 -13.18 -12.52 -5.30
CA VAL A 504 -13.17 -12.01 -6.67
C VAL A 504 -11.93 -11.14 -6.87
N GLY A 505 -11.07 -11.52 -7.81
CA GLY A 505 -10.00 -10.65 -8.29
C GLY A 505 -10.53 -9.64 -9.31
N ALA A 506 -10.19 -8.36 -9.17
CA ALA A 506 -10.60 -7.33 -10.12
C ALA A 506 -9.43 -6.39 -10.46
N PRO A 507 -9.41 -5.76 -11.65
CA PRO A 507 -8.39 -4.79 -11.98
C PRO A 507 -8.61 -3.49 -11.22
N LYS A 508 -7.53 -2.96 -10.62
CA LYS A 508 -7.54 -1.71 -9.86
C LYS A 508 -7.57 -0.50 -10.81
N GLN A 509 -8.42 0.48 -10.49
CA GLN A 509 -8.34 1.86 -11.01
C GLN A 509 -8.29 1.99 -12.54
N LEU A 510 -9.01 1.16 -13.29
CA LEU A 510 -9.22 1.40 -14.70
C LEU A 510 -10.03 2.69 -14.88
N GLN A 511 -9.75 3.45 -15.96
CA GLN A 511 -10.53 4.67 -16.25
C GLN A 511 -12.00 4.34 -16.40
N GLY A 512 -12.86 5.04 -15.65
CA GLY A 512 -14.30 4.84 -15.68
C GLY A 512 -14.89 5.11 -17.05
N SER A 513 -14.39 6.14 -17.74
CA SER A 513 -14.81 6.49 -19.11
C SER A 513 -14.63 5.34 -20.14
N LYS A 514 -13.81 4.34 -19.81
CA LYS A 514 -13.58 3.13 -20.64
C LYS A 514 -14.38 1.91 -20.16
N MET A 515 -15.15 2.04 -19.10
CA MET A 515 -15.99 0.99 -18.55
C MET A 515 -17.43 1.11 -19.08
N LYS A 516 -18.16 -0.02 -19.21
CA LYS A 516 -19.51 -0.07 -19.81
C LYS A 516 -20.48 0.96 -19.19
N ASN A 517 -20.44 1.15 -17.86
CA ASN A 517 -21.31 2.08 -17.14
C ASN A 517 -20.59 3.34 -16.61
N GLY A 518 -19.37 3.60 -17.05
CA GLY A 518 -18.61 4.75 -16.59
C GLY A 518 -17.93 4.62 -15.24
N PHE A 519 -18.05 3.46 -14.55
CA PHE A 519 -17.49 3.23 -13.21
C PHE A 519 -16.53 2.07 -13.19
N ASN A 520 -15.47 2.19 -12.38
CA ASN A 520 -14.54 1.12 -12.06
C ASN A 520 -14.83 0.52 -10.68
N ILE A 521 -13.96 -0.41 -10.26
CA ILE A 521 -14.10 -1.17 -9.02
C ILE A 521 -14.27 -0.30 -7.76
N ASN A 522 -13.78 0.94 -7.75
CA ASN A 522 -13.91 1.83 -6.62
C ASN A 522 -15.36 2.32 -6.38
N ALA A 523 -16.28 2.12 -7.33
CA ALA A 523 -17.71 2.33 -7.10
C ALA A 523 -18.31 1.35 -6.07
N LEU A 524 -17.63 0.23 -5.80
CA LEU A 524 -18.06 -0.76 -4.82
C LEU A 524 -17.42 -0.59 -3.44
N THR A 525 -16.37 0.23 -3.33
CA THR A 525 -15.59 0.39 -2.09
C THR A 525 -16.21 1.44 -1.17
N SER A 526 -15.94 1.34 0.14
CA SER A 526 -16.45 2.27 1.14
C SER A 526 -15.47 3.40 1.46
N GLN A 527 -15.98 4.50 2.04
CA GLN A 527 -15.17 5.60 2.59
C GLN A 527 -14.67 5.32 4.03
N GLU A 528 -14.82 4.08 4.52
CA GLU A 528 -14.30 3.66 5.83
C GLU A 528 -12.78 3.75 5.88
N GLU A 529 -12.27 3.98 7.09
CA GLU A 529 -10.84 4.12 7.35
C GLU A 529 -10.25 2.82 7.93
N ALA A 530 -9.01 2.51 7.55
CA ALA A 530 -8.24 1.44 8.19
C ALA A 530 -7.92 1.78 9.66
N ASP A 531 -7.80 0.77 10.49
CA ASP A 531 -7.72 0.81 11.95
C ASP A 531 -6.64 1.74 12.53
N MET A 532 -5.49 1.86 11.91
CA MET A 532 -4.38 2.67 12.45
C MET A 532 -3.94 3.77 11.48
N GLY A 533 -3.99 3.50 10.18
CA GLY A 533 -3.46 4.36 9.14
C GLY A 533 -4.47 5.33 8.56
N ARG A 534 -5.73 5.16 8.88
CA ARG A 534 -6.82 5.94 8.29
C ARG A 534 -6.77 5.93 6.74
N GLY A 535 -6.09 4.92 6.16
CA GLY A 535 -6.02 4.72 4.72
C GLY A 535 -7.28 4.04 4.16
N PRO A 536 -7.38 3.90 2.82
CA PRO A 536 -8.54 3.29 2.17
C PRO A 536 -8.59 1.77 2.38
N VAL A 537 -9.78 1.25 2.62
CA VAL A 537 -10.06 -0.16 2.87
C VAL A 537 -10.57 -0.87 1.62
N TYR A 538 -9.89 -0.69 0.50
CA TYR A 538 -10.32 -1.20 -0.82
C TYR A 538 -10.61 -2.72 -0.84
N TYR A 539 -9.97 -3.50 0.02
CA TYR A 539 -10.10 -4.96 0.06
C TYR A 539 -11.10 -5.45 1.11
N SER A 540 -11.53 -4.58 2.03
CA SER A 540 -12.68 -4.81 2.90
C SER A 540 -13.95 -4.40 2.15
N THR A 541 -14.28 -5.14 1.10
CA THR A 541 -15.41 -4.87 0.21
C THR A 541 -16.07 -6.18 -0.16
N LEU A 542 -17.34 -6.33 0.19
CA LEU A 542 -18.16 -7.46 -0.21
C LEU A 542 -19.02 -7.12 -1.44
N ALA A 543 -19.19 -8.09 -2.32
CA ALA A 543 -20.01 -7.99 -3.53
C ALA A 543 -20.63 -9.34 -3.89
N ASP A 544 -21.53 -9.36 -4.86
CA ASP A 544 -21.93 -10.56 -5.59
C ASP A 544 -21.76 -10.32 -7.10
N ILE A 545 -21.77 -11.41 -7.87
CA ILE A 545 -21.55 -11.38 -9.31
C ILE A 545 -22.59 -12.21 -10.04
N GLU A 546 -23.08 -11.72 -11.16
CA GLU A 546 -24.05 -12.41 -12.01
C GLU A 546 -23.75 -12.19 -13.50
N ILE A 547 -24.27 -13.08 -14.37
CA ILE A 547 -24.18 -12.93 -15.81
C ILE A 547 -25.11 -11.80 -16.26
N VAL A 548 -24.63 -10.98 -17.19
CA VAL A 548 -25.45 -9.97 -17.87
C VAL A 548 -26.16 -10.63 -19.06
N ASP A 549 -27.49 -10.67 -19.03
CA ASP A 549 -28.26 -11.16 -20.18
C ASP A 549 -28.23 -10.12 -21.31
N THR A 550 -27.33 -10.34 -22.27
CA THR A 550 -27.16 -9.44 -23.43
C THR A 550 -28.36 -9.45 -24.39
N ARG A 551 -29.34 -10.31 -24.18
CA ARG A 551 -30.57 -10.36 -25.00
C ARG A 551 -31.59 -9.31 -24.64
N LEU A 552 -31.37 -8.52 -23.57
CA LEU A 552 -32.26 -7.45 -23.12
C LEU A 552 -31.83 -6.04 -23.58
N ASP A 553 -30.67 -5.94 -24.25
CA ASP A 553 -30.11 -4.65 -24.71
C ASP A 553 -30.29 -4.41 -26.23
N ASP A 554 -31.13 -5.22 -26.95
CA ASP A 554 -31.54 -5.04 -28.35
C ASP A 554 -32.92 -4.31 -28.49
#